data_0da1aa24a0cbd07273a2f08366f1c9fb
#
_entry.id   0da1aa24a0cbd07273a2f08366f1c9fb
#
_cell.length_a   1.000
_cell.length_b   1.000
_cell.length_c   1.000
_cell.angle_alpha   90.00
_cell.angle_beta   90.00
_cell.angle_gamma   90.00
#
_symmetry.space_group_name_H-M   'P 1'
#
loop_
_entity.id
_entity.type
_entity.pdbx_description
1 polymer ?
#
loop_
_entity_poly.entity_id
_entity_poly.type
_entity_poly.pdbx_seq_one_letter_code
_entity_poly.pdbx_strand_id
1 'polypeptide(L)'
;WAIDEWGMVPDILALGKGMSSGIYPMSATCYRPFLQSFFDADPFVHLSSFGGSDLGCTVCLAMLNEVSQPEFLAHVNAMGDRFAAGLSQLREAHPEVMTGFRQKGLMIAVLMVDRRCGPAMTRALGERGVLALFANYDPSILQVMPPLSITPEDVDIVLEAMDGAFGAVGRHLNQGAA
;
A
#
# COMPACT_ATOMS: atom_id res chain seq x y z
N TRP A 1 9.46 0.46 -10.30
CA TRP A 1 8.78 -0.78 -9.91
C TRP A 1 9.61 -1.49 -8.84
N ALA A 2 8.95 -2.26 -7.96
CA ALA A 2 9.68 -3.01 -6.93
C ALA A 2 10.70 -4.02 -7.52
N ILE A 3 10.43 -4.54 -8.72
CA ILE A 3 11.34 -5.44 -9.45
C ILE A 3 12.67 -4.76 -9.82
N ASP A 4 12.69 -3.43 -10.00
CA ASP A 4 13.90 -2.70 -10.38
C ASP A 4 14.96 -2.76 -9.27
N GLU A 5 14.52 -2.74 -8.01
CA GLU A 5 15.42 -2.82 -6.85
C GLU A 5 16.10 -4.17 -6.70
N TRP A 6 15.48 -5.23 -7.22
CA TRP A 6 16.03 -6.59 -7.16
C TRP A 6 16.69 -7.00 -8.46
N GLY A 7 16.76 -6.09 -9.45
CA GLY A 7 17.28 -6.38 -10.77
C GLY A 7 16.55 -7.51 -11.49
N MET A 8 15.27 -7.71 -11.17
CA MET A 8 14.45 -8.78 -11.74
C MET A 8 13.85 -8.35 -13.08
N VAL A 9 13.95 -9.23 -14.07
CA VAL A 9 13.31 -9.02 -15.38
C VAL A 9 12.34 -10.19 -15.60
N PRO A 10 11.04 -10.04 -15.25
CA PRO A 10 10.06 -11.10 -15.41
C PRO A 10 9.74 -11.37 -16.88
N ASP A 11 9.31 -12.59 -17.18
CA ASP A 11 8.80 -12.93 -18.52
C ASP A 11 7.39 -12.39 -18.73
N ILE A 12 6.60 -12.31 -17.66
CA ILE A 12 5.25 -11.74 -17.65
C ILE A 12 5.12 -10.83 -16.43
N LEU A 13 4.63 -9.62 -16.64
CA LEU A 13 4.32 -8.63 -15.58
C LEU A 13 2.87 -8.18 -15.71
N ALA A 14 2.05 -8.53 -14.71
CA ALA A 14 0.68 -8.06 -14.62
C ALA A 14 0.59 -6.81 -13.72
N LEU A 15 -0.03 -5.76 -14.23
CA LEU A 15 -0.17 -4.45 -13.61
C LEU A 15 -1.64 -4.07 -13.49
N GLY A 16 -2.00 -3.30 -12.46
CA GLY A 16 -3.34 -2.80 -12.27
C GLY A 16 -3.42 -1.78 -11.13
N LYS A 17 -4.60 -1.57 -10.58
CA LYS A 17 -4.86 -0.67 -9.44
C LYS A 17 -4.25 0.72 -9.61
N GLY A 18 -3.16 1.03 -8.92
CA GLY A 18 -2.46 2.31 -8.97
C GLY A 18 -1.96 2.75 -10.35
N MET A 19 -1.97 1.87 -11.35
CA MET A 19 -1.50 2.18 -12.70
C MET A 19 -2.26 3.35 -13.35
N SER A 20 -3.47 3.64 -12.93
CA SER A 20 -4.28 4.78 -13.41
C SER A 20 -4.61 5.78 -12.30
N SER A 21 -3.95 5.73 -11.16
CA SER A 21 -4.25 6.56 -9.97
C SER A 21 -5.72 6.51 -9.52
N GLY A 22 -6.44 5.42 -9.83
CA GLY A 22 -7.87 5.28 -9.52
C GLY A 22 -8.83 6.12 -10.38
N ILE A 23 -8.31 6.88 -11.35
CA ILE A 23 -9.13 7.75 -12.21
C ILE A 23 -9.86 6.95 -13.29
N TYR A 24 -9.21 5.90 -13.82
CA TYR A 24 -9.77 5.06 -14.86
C TYR A 24 -9.51 3.58 -14.57
N PRO A 25 -10.52 2.69 -14.65
CA PRO A 25 -10.31 1.26 -14.42
C PRO A 25 -9.46 0.67 -15.56
N MET A 26 -8.22 0.33 -15.26
CA MET A 26 -7.27 -0.19 -16.23
C MET A 26 -6.32 -1.22 -15.61
N SER A 27 -5.96 -2.20 -16.41
CA SER A 27 -4.90 -3.15 -16.15
C SER A 27 -4.08 -3.40 -17.41
N ALA A 28 -2.85 -3.85 -17.22
CA ALA A 28 -1.99 -4.22 -18.34
C ALA A 28 -1.23 -5.51 -18.01
N THR A 29 -0.94 -6.28 -19.04
CA THR A 29 -0.01 -7.41 -18.96
C THR A 29 1.12 -7.15 -19.95
N CYS A 30 2.33 -6.99 -19.43
CA CYS A 30 3.54 -6.90 -20.23
C CYS A 30 4.17 -8.28 -20.32
N TYR A 31 4.64 -8.67 -21.48
CA TYR A 31 5.31 -9.96 -21.68
C TYR A 31 6.50 -9.82 -22.62
N ARG A 32 7.43 -10.76 -22.54
CA ARG A 32 8.63 -10.76 -23.38
C ARG A 32 8.31 -11.19 -24.81
N PRO A 33 9.06 -10.69 -25.80
CA PRO A 33 8.77 -10.94 -27.22
C PRO A 33 8.64 -12.41 -27.61
N PHE A 34 9.35 -13.33 -26.96
CA PHE A 34 9.27 -14.76 -27.29
C PHE A 34 7.88 -15.37 -27.01
N LEU A 35 7.03 -14.72 -26.20
CA LEU A 35 5.67 -15.15 -25.93
C LEU A 35 4.67 -14.66 -26.99
N GLN A 36 5.10 -13.78 -27.89
CA GLN A 36 4.22 -13.17 -28.91
C GLN A 36 3.60 -14.23 -29.84
N SER A 37 4.32 -15.31 -30.13
CA SER A 37 3.83 -16.37 -31.01
C SER A 37 2.53 -17.03 -30.54
N PHE A 38 2.23 -16.98 -29.23
CA PHE A 38 0.97 -17.45 -28.67
C PHE A 38 -0.22 -16.64 -29.20
N PHE A 39 -0.07 -15.32 -29.28
CA PHE A 39 -1.11 -14.42 -29.78
C PHE A 39 -1.15 -14.39 -31.33
N ASP A 40 -0.01 -14.61 -31.98
CA ASP A 40 0.06 -14.65 -33.45
C ASP A 40 -0.67 -15.89 -34.00
N ALA A 41 -0.68 -16.99 -33.26
CA ALA A 41 -1.36 -18.22 -33.63
C ALA A 41 -2.89 -18.09 -33.61
N ASP A 42 -3.44 -17.32 -32.68
CA ASP A 42 -4.86 -16.97 -32.57
C ASP A 42 -5.04 -15.55 -32.04
N PRO A 43 -5.17 -14.54 -32.93
CA PRO A 43 -5.36 -13.15 -32.53
C PRO A 43 -6.63 -12.89 -31.72
N PHE A 44 -7.58 -13.84 -31.70
CA PHE A 44 -8.83 -13.72 -30.95
C PHE A 44 -8.77 -14.38 -29.56
N VAL A 45 -7.64 -14.99 -29.17
CA VAL A 45 -7.48 -15.63 -27.86
C VAL A 45 -7.67 -14.64 -26.71
N HIS A 46 -7.38 -13.36 -26.95
CA HIS A 46 -7.59 -12.29 -25.99
C HIS A 46 -8.33 -11.12 -26.63
N LEU A 47 -9.61 -10.96 -26.28
CA LEU A 47 -10.45 -9.87 -26.71
C LEU A 47 -10.92 -9.04 -25.52
N SER A 48 -10.86 -7.72 -25.66
CA SER A 48 -11.39 -6.77 -24.69
C SER A 48 -12.02 -5.58 -25.39
N SER A 49 -13.30 -5.32 -25.12
CA SER A 49 -14.02 -4.18 -25.72
C SER A 49 -13.45 -2.83 -25.30
N PHE A 50 -12.83 -2.74 -24.13
CA PHE A 50 -12.25 -1.51 -23.58
C PHE A 50 -10.73 -1.60 -23.40
N GLY A 51 -10.10 -2.72 -23.78
CA GLY A 51 -8.65 -2.89 -23.72
C GLY A 51 -7.97 -1.90 -24.67
N GLY A 52 -6.94 -1.21 -24.18
CA GLY A 52 -6.20 -0.25 -24.96
C GLY A 52 -6.99 1.02 -25.32
N SER A 53 -8.05 1.37 -24.55
CA SER A 53 -8.80 2.60 -24.80
C SER A 53 -7.89 3.83 -24.69
N ASP A 54 -8.05 4.78 -25.60
CA ASP A 54 -7.23 6.01 -25.65
C ASP A 54 -7.28 6.79 -24.34
N LEU A 55 -8.46 6.88 -23.73
CA LEU A 55 -8.64 7.56 -22.45
C LEU A 55 -7.86 6.87 -21.34
N GLY A 56 -7.97 5.55 -21.22
CA GLY A 56 -7.25 4.77 -20.22
C GLY A 56 -5.73 4.86 -20.40
N CYS A 57 -5.25 4.76 -21.64
CA CYS A 57 -3.84 4.91 -21.97
C CYS A 57 -3.31 6.31 -21.64
N THR A 58 -4.10 7.36 -21.92
CA THR A 58 -3.73 8.75 -21.60
C THR A 58 -3.57 8.95 -20.09
N VAL A 59 -4.51 8.45 -19.29
CA VAL A 59 -4.43 8.51 -17.81
C VAL A 59 -3.23 7.75 -17.31
N CYS A 60 -2.97 6.55 -17.82
CA CYS A 60 -1.80 5.76 -17.45
C CYS A 60 -0.48 6.48 -17.77
N LEU A 61 -0.37 7.06 -18.95
CA LEU A 61 0.83 7.80 -19.35
C LEU A 61 1.07 9.01 -18.45
N ALA A 62 0.03 9.75 -18.10
CA ALA A 62 0.15 10.87 -17.16
C ALA A 62 0.65 10.41 -15.79
N MET A 63 0.08 9.32 -15.25
CA MET A 63 0.52 8.74 -13.98
C MET A 63 1.97 8.24 -14.06
N LEU A 64 2.35 7.51 -15.11
CA LEU A 64 3.71 7.00 -15.28
C LEU A 64 4.73 8.12 -15.38
N ASN A 65 4.41 9.20 -16.10
CA ASN A 65 5.28 10.37 -16.20
C ASN A 65 5.51 11.03 -14.84
N GLU A 66 4.51 11.07 -13.98
CA GLU A 66 4.63 11.64 -12.62
C GLU A 66 5.45 10.72 -11.71
N VAL A 67 5.05 9.46 -11.56
CA VAL A 67 5.66 8.57 -10.58
C VAL A 67 7.07 8.10 -10.95
N SER A 68 7.48 8.25 -12.20
CA SER A 68 8.84 7.92 -12.65
C SER A 68 9.87 9.03 -12.41
N GLN A 69 9.44 10.22 -11.96
CA GLN A 69 10.35 11.31 -11.67
C GLN A 69 11.22 10.98 -10.44
N PRO A 70 12.54 11.22 -10.50
CA PRO A 70 13.43 10.96 -9.36
C PRO A 70 13.01 11.71 -8.09
N GLU A 71 12.51 12.93 -8.23
CA GLU A 71 12.04 13.77 -7.14
C GLU A 71 10.81 13.19 -6.46
N PHE A 72 9.87 12.60 -7.24
CA PHE A 72 8.70 11.91 -6.72
C PHE A 72 9.10 10.69 -5.90
N LEU A 73 10.03 9.87 -6.42
CA LEU A 73 10.52 8.69 -5.70
C LEU A 73 11.31 9.08 -4.44
N ALA A 74 12.09 10.17 -4.49
CA ALA A 74 12.78 10.70 -3.32
C ALA A 74 11.78 11.14 -2.24
N HIS A 75 10.69 11.82 -2.62
CA HIS A 75 9.61 12.18 -1.72
C HIS A 75 8.96 10.95 -1.07
N VAL A 76 8.60 9.93 -1.84
CA VAL A 76 8.03 8.67 -1.33
C VAL A 76 8.95 8.01 -0.29
N ASN A 77 10.25 7.98 -0.56
CA ASN A 77 11.22 7.43 0.38
C ASN A 77 11.31 8.27 1.66
N ALA A 78 11.37 9.60 1.54
CA ALA A 78 11.42 10.50 2.70
C ALA A 78 10.18 10.35 3.59
N MET A 79 8.98 10.23 3.01
CA MET A 79 7.75 9.98 3.78
C MET A 79 7.76 8.58 4.41
N GLY A 80 8.31 7.59 3.70
CA GLY A 80 8.53 6.26 4.25
C GLY A 80 9.44 6.27 5.47
N ASP A 81 10.58 6.97 5.40
CA ASP A 81 11.51 7.10 6.52
C ASP A 81 10.87 7.82 7.73
N ARG A 82 10.03 8.83 7.47
CA ARG A 82 9.27 9.51 8.54
C ARG A 82 8.30 8.56 9.22
N PHE A 83 7.56 7.75 8.47
CA PHE A 83 6.72 6.69 9.05
C PHE A 83 7.56 5.69 9.86
N ALA A 84 8.70 5.23 9.35
CA ALA A 84 9.55 4.28 10.05
C ALA A 84 10.03 4.80 11.41
N ALA A 85 10.42 6.07 11.46
CA ALA A 85 10.84 6.73 12.70
C ALA A 85 9.68 6.79 13.72
N GLY A 86 8.49 7.25 13.29
CA GLY A 86 7.31 7.34 14.15
C GLY A 86 6.81 5.96 14.60
N LEU A 87 6.76 4.99 13.70
CA LEU A 87 6.35 3.61 14.04
C LEU A 87 7.31 2.92 15.02
N SER A 88 8.61 3.25 14.95
CA SER A 88 9.58 2.75 15.94
C SER A 88 9.27 3.29 17.33
N GLN A 89 8.93 4.57 17.46
CA GLN A 89 8.53 5.18 18.73
C GLN A 89 7.21 4.58 19.25
N LEU A 90 6.23 4.40 18.36
CA LEU A 90 4.94 3.80 18.71
C LEU A 90 5.09 2.35 19.20
N ARG A 91 6.00 1.58 18.62
CA ARG A 91 6.31 0.22 19.09
C ARG A 91 6.87 0.21 20.50
N GLU A 92 7.73 1.17 20.84
CA GLU A 92 8.28 1.31 22.19
C GLU A 92 7.22 1.75 23.20
N ALA A 93 6.30 2.62 22.78
CA ALA A 93 5.22 3.16 23.62
C ALA A 93 4.09 2.14 23.86
N HIS A 94 3.81 1.25 22.90
CA HIS A 94 2.67 0.33 22.92
C HIS A 94 3.06 -1.14 22.67
N PRO A 95 4.04 -1.70 23.40
CA PRO A 95 4.51 -3.08 23.19
C PRO A 95 3.42 -4.14 23.45
N GLU A 96 2.36 -3.79 24.20
CA GLU A 96 1.21 -4.65 24.48
C GLU A 96 0.26 -4.81 23.27
N VAL A 97 0.39 -3.97 22.25
CA VAL A 97 -0.44 -4.03 21.02
C VAL A 97 0.43 -4.25 19.79
N MET A 98 1.58 -3.57 19.69
CA MET A 98 2.43 -3.56 18.50
C MET A 98 3.70 -4.37 18.71
N THR A 99 3.93 -5.41 17.90
CA THR A 99 5.16 -6.23 17.94
C THR A 99 6.24 -5.70 17.00
N GLY A 100 5.86 -4.99 15.94
CA GLY A 100 6.80 -4.45 14.96
C GLY A 100 6.11 -3.95 13.70
N PHE A 101 6.91 -3.70 12.66
CA PHE A 101 6.39 -3.39 11.34
C PHE A 101 7.33 -3.90 10.24
N ARG A 102 6.80 -4.06 9.05
CA ARG A 102 7.52 -4.30 7.79
C ARG A 102 7.17 -3.21 6.82
N GLN A 103 8.15 -2.74 6.05
CA GLN A 103 7.96 -1.58 5.19
C GLN A 103 8.78 -1.67 3.91
N LYS A 104 8.18 -1.14 2.81
CA LYS A 104 8.85 -0.81 1.57
C LYS A 104 8.26 0.49 1.02
N GLY A 105 9.00 1.59 1.08
CA GLY A 105 8.47 2.92 0.81
C GLY A 105 7.23 3.19 1.67
N LEU A 106 6.12 3.54 1.04
CA LEU A 106 4.83 3.77 1.70
C LEU A 106 3.90 2.55 1.73
N MET A 107 4.42 1.37 1.43
CA MET A 107 3.73 0.11 1.67
C MET A 107 4.18 -0.43 3.02
N ILE A 108 3.32 -0.29 4.03
CA ILE A 108 3.65 -0.56 5.43
C ILE A 108 2.68 -1.58 6.01
N ALA A 109 3.21 -2.58 6.71
CA ALA A 109 2.47 -3.56 7.48
C ALA A 109 2.86 -3.43 8.95
N VAL A 110 1.93 -2.96 9.79
CA VAL A 110 2.11 -2.90 11.24
C VAL A 110 1.68 -4.22 11.85
N LEU A 111 2.58 -4.86 12.59
CA LEU A 111 2.38 -6.18 13.18
C LEU A 111 1.88 -6.02 14.61
N MET A 112 0.78 -6.67 14.92
CA MET A 112 0.14 -6.60 16.24
C MET A 112 0.17 -7.95 16.95
N VAL A 113 0.00 -7.92 18.26
CA VAL A 113 0.11 -9.12 19.14
C VAL A 113 -1.00 -10.13 18.93
N ASP A 114 -2.18 -9.72 18.43
CA ASP A 114 -3.38 -10.55 18.37
C ASP A 114 -4.26 -10.16 17.17
N ARG A 115 -4.98 -11.15 16.62
CA ARG A 115 -5.90 -10.94 15.49
C ARG A 115 -7.08 -10.00 15.80
N ARG A 116 -7.45 -9.86 17.08
CA ARG A 116 -8.50 -8.93 17.54
C ARG A 116 -8.07 -7.47 17.39
N CYS A 117 -6.76 -7.22 17.37
CA CYS A 117 -6.23 -5.86 17.24
C CYS A 117 -6.61 -5.21 15.90
N GLY A 118 -6.63 -5.96 14.78
CA GLY A 118 -6.92 -5.41 13.47
C GLY A 118 -8.27 -4.71 13.36
N PRO A 119 -9.40 -5.38 13.61
CA PRO A 119 -10.71 -4.73 13.62
C PRO A 119 -10.79 -3.59 14.64
N ALA A 120 -10.19 -3.76 15.83
CA ALA A 120 -10.16 -2.73 16.87
C ALA A 120 -9.39 -1.48 16.42
N MET A 121 -8.20 -1.66 15.82
CA MET A 121 -7.39 -0.57 15.27
C MET A 121 -8.08 0.14 14.12
N THR A 122 -8.67 -0.60 13.17
CA THR A 122 -9.44 -0.01 12.06
C THR A 122 -10.54 0.91 12.59
N ARG A 123 -11.30 0.45 13.60
CA ARG A 123 -12.34 1.26 14.25
C ARG A 123 -11.77 2.48 14.97
N ALA A 124 -10.76 2.26 15.82
CA ALA A 124 -10.16 3.34 16.62
C ALA A 124 -9.50 4.43 15.77
N LEU A 125 -8.91 4.07 14.62
CA LEU A 125 -8.37 5.01 13.65
C LEU A 125 -9.50 5.77 12.93
N GLY A 126 -10.56 5.08 12.51
CA GLY A 126 -11.74 5.71 11.91
C GLY A 126 -12.38 6.76 12.82
N GLU A 127 -12.46 6.51 14.13
CA GLU A 127 -12.93 7.47 15.13
C GLU A 127 -12.01 8.70 15.28
N ARG A 128 -10.77 8.61 14.78
CA ARG A 128 -9.75 9.68 14.75
C ARG A 128 -9.54 10.29 13.36
N GLY A 129 -10.42 9.98 12.41
CA GLY A 129 -10.37 10.53 11.06
C GLY A 129 -9.36 9.87 10.13
N VAL A 130 -8.76 8.74 10.51
CA VAL A 130 -7.81 8.00 9.68
C VAL A 130 -8.44 6.69 9.22
N LEU A 131 -8.56 6.51 7.90
CA LEU A 131 -9.04 5.27 7.31
C LEU A 131 -7.88 4.32 7.03
N ALA A 132 -7.76 3.26 7.81
CA ALA A 132 -6.83 2.16 7.57
C ALA A 132 -7.52 0.82 7.80
N LEU A 133 -7.07 -0.22 7.11
CA LEU A 133 -7.68 -1.53 7.16
C LEU A 133 -6.66 -2.59 7.62
N PHE A 134 -7.15 -3.60 8.32
CA PHE A 134 -6.35 -4.78 8.59
C PHE A 134 -6.26 -5.70 7.36
N ALA A 135 -5.22 -6.53 7.31
CA ALA A 135 -5.03 -7.48 6.21
C ALA A 135 -6.08 -8.60 6.28
N ASN A 136 -6.72 -8.88 5.15
CA ASN A 136 -7.85 -9.81 5.07
C ASN A 136 -7.47 -11.26 5.50
N TYR A 137 -6.24 -11.70 5.17
CA TYR A 137 -5.76 -13.04 5.51
C TYR A 137 -5.18 -13.14 6.91
N ASP A 138 -4.69 -12.03 7.46
CA ASP A 138 -4.13 -11.97 8.81
C ASP A 138 -4.55 -10.68 9.52
N PRO A 139 -5.65 -10.70 10.28
CA PRO A 139 -6.13 -9.53 11.01
C PRO A 139 -5.20 -9.03 12.13
N SER A 140 -4.08 -9.70 12.42
CA SER A 140 -3.02 -9.15 13.27
C SER A 140 -2.12 -8.15 12.54
N ILE A 141 -2.38 -7.87 11.25
CA ILE A 141 -1.61 -6.92 10.45
C ILE A 141 -2.50 -5.75 10.05
N LEU A 142 -2.12 -4.54 10.45
CA LEU A 142 -2.73 -3.31 9.94
C LEU A 142 -1.96 -2.85 8.69
N GLN A 143 -2.69 -2.61 7.61
CA GLN A 143 -2.12 -2.08 6.36
C GLN A 143 -2.17 -0.55 6.39
N VAL A 144 -1.00 0.08 6.23
CA VAL A 144 -0.86 1.53 6.10
C VAL A 144 -0.29 1.80 4.70
N MET A 145 -1.15 2.23 3.80
CA MET A 145 -0.83 2.50 2.40
C MET A 145 -1.43 3.87 2.00
N PRO A 146 -0.81 4.97 2.44
CA PRO A 146 -1.28 6.30 2.12
C PRO A 146 -1.06 6.63 0.64
N PRO A 147 -1.68 7.70 0.12
CA PRO A 147 -1.32 8.25 -1.18
C PRO A 147 0.18 8.54 -1.26
N LEU A 148 0.80 8.27 -2.41
CA LEU A 148 2.24 8.52 -2.59
C LEU A 148 2.61 10.01 -2.51
N SER A 149 1.63 10.89 -2.64
CA SER A 149 1.75 12.35 -2.50
C SER A 149 1.47 12.86 -1.08
N ILE A 150 1.39 11.97 -0.07
CA ILE A 150 1.15 12.35 1.33
C ILE A 150 2.18 13.38 1.79
N THR A 151 1.73 14.40 2.54
CA THR A 151 2.61 15.44 3.06
C THR A 151 3.24 15.04 4.40
N PRO A 152 4.36 15.67 4.81
CA PRO A 152 4.94 15.44 6.14
C PRO A 152 3.94 15.69 7.27
N GLU A 153 3.11 16.71 7.14
CA GLU A 153 2.06 17.09 8.11
C GLU A 153 1.00 15.99 8.22
N ASP A 154 0.57 15.42 7.10
CA ASP A 154 -0.39 14.32 7.09
C ASP A 154 0.21 13.04 7.71
N VAL A 155 1.51 12.77 7.50
CA VAL A 155 2.20 11.66 8.18
C VAL A 155 2.15 11.83 9.69
N ASP A 156 2.39 13.04 10.20
CA ASP A 156 2.34 13.32 11.63
C ASP A 156 0.93 13.15 12.19
N ILE A 157 -0.11 13.62 11.48
CA ILE A 157 -1.51 13.42 11.85
C ILE A 157 -1.85 11.91 11.94
N VAL A 158 -1.38 11.13 10.96
CA VAL A 158 -1.60 9.67 10.97
C VAL A 158 -0.90 9.00 12.16
N LEU A 159 0.35 9.38 12.45
CA LEU A 159 1.11 8.82 13.57
C LEU A 159 0.48 9.19 14.92
N GLU A 160 0.01 10.41 15.10
CA GLU A 160 -0.72 10.84 16.30
C GLU A 160 -2.03 10.06 16.47
N ALA A 161 -2.79 9.88 15.39
CA ALA A 161 -4.01 9.08 15.40
C ALA A 161 -3.71 7.61 15.77
N MET A 162 -2.59 7.06 15.28
CA MET A 162 -2.14 5.71 15.62
C MET A 162 -1.77 5.58 17.09
N ASP A 163 -1.07 6.55 17.67
CA ASP A 163 -0.74 6.58 19.09
C ASP A 163 -2.01 6.48 19.96
N GLY A 164 -2.96 7.36 19.70
CA GLY A 164 -4.24 7.34 20.41
C GLY A 164 -5.04 6.04 20.19
N ALA A 165 -4.97 5.45 19.00
CA ALA A 165 -5.65 4.20 18.68
C ALA A 165 -4.99 3.01 19.40
N PHE A 166 -3.66 2.89 19.41
CA PHE A 166 -2.93 1.86 20.15
C PHE A 166 -3.26 1.92 21.65
N GLY A 167 -3.26 3.11 22.24
CA GLY A 167 -3.65 3.28 23.65
C GLY A 167 -5.09 2.84 23.93
N ALA A 168 -6.02 3.07 23.01
CA ALA A 168 -7.41 2.61 23.16
C ALA A 168 -7.53 1.08 23.06
N VAL A 169 -6.85 0.49 22.08
CA VAL A 169 -6.85 -0.97 21.86
C VAL A 169 -6.16 -1.70 23.02
N GLY A 170 -5.05 -1.20 23.54
CA GLY A 170 -4.35 -1.78 24.68
C GLY A 170 -5.23 -1.87 25.93
N ARG A 171 -6.00 -0.79 26.22
CA ARG A 171 -6.97 -0.81 27.32
C ARG A 171 -8.07 -1.85 27.11
N HIS A 172 -8.54 -2.00 25.89
CA HIS A 172 -9.60 -2.99 25.58
C HIS A 172 -9.12 -4.44 25.69
N LEU A 173 -7.90 -4.73 25.27
CA LEU A 173 -7.29 -6.05 25.41
C LEU A 173 -7.16 -6.46 26.88
N ASN A 174 -6.76 -5.53 27.75
CA ASN A 174 -6.60 -5.78 29.19
C ASN A 174 -7.94 -6.00 29.91
N GLN A 175 -9.02 -5.38 29.46
CA GLN A 175 -10.36 -5.53 30.04
C GLN A 175 -11.05 -6.85 29.62
N GLY A 176 -10.69 -7.43 28.49
CA GLY A 176 -11.22 -8.72 28.02
C GLY A 176 -10.46 -9.94 28.54
N ALA A 177 -9.39 -9.74 29.34
CA ALA A 177 -8.60 -10.80 29.97
C ALA A 177 -8.97 -11.03 31.44
N ALA A 178 -9.90 -10.26 31.99
CA ALA A 178 -10.45 -10.39 33.34
C ALA A 178 -11.85 -11.01 33.28
#